data_97ad1b941356fec98600394e719c5817
#
_entry.id   97ad1b941356fec98600394e719c5817
#
_cell.length_a   1.000
_cell.length_b   1.000
_cell.length_c   1.000
_cell.angle_alpha   90.00
_cell.angle_beta   90.00
_cell.angle_gamma   90.00
#
_symmetry.space_group_name_H-M   'P 1'
#
loop_
_entity.id
_entity.type
_entity.pdbx_description
1 polymer ?
#
loop_
_entity_poly.entity_id
_entity_poly.type
_entity_poly.pdbx_seq_one_letter_code
_entity_poly.pdbx_strand_id
1 'polypeptide(L)'
;TFLELETYDVKMKDAIEAKADVKLDEKEYQQMSFSYASAKVSGDDLSDDDIKTNKENLQKFFDKVKEDPTADFNTLGDEISKDMTATTGTCPTYEEGDDSAANGTTYPDEVRTALRKLDEGALNEEIIKTDSVWYVVRLDSKNDETATESKKESLTNTKKDDFYNDTTDGWKKKADIKEEKKLIKKIKITDNHSFTIQTPTPTPDPNVTETPAAEDSAAADSTAVTETPAASEAETEATETPAAEESETTVAAEDETAE
;
A
#
# COMPACT_ATOMS: atom_id res chain seq x y z
N THR A 1 -17.92 -12.70 27.46
CA THR A 1 -16.57 -13.16 27.02
C THR A 1 -15.85 -12.06 26.25
N PHE A 2 -14.54 -12.15 26.04
CA PHE A 2 -13.75 -11.19 25.25
C PHE A 2 -14.31 -11.07 23.81
N LEU A 3 -14.63 -12.17 23.17
CA LEU A 3 -15.20 -12.23 21.83
C LEU A 3 -16.57 -11.52 21.73
N GLU A 4 -17.40 -11.58 22.77
CA GLU A 4 -18.66 -10.83 22.81
C GLU A 4 -18.41 -9.33 22.87
N LEU A 5 -17.44 -8.88 23.67
CA LEU A 5 -17.08 -7.46 23.78
C LEU A 5 -16.57 -6.91 22.46
N GLU A 6 -15.68 -7.64 21.76
CA GLU A 6 -15.22 -7.27 20.42
C GLU A 6 -16.37 -7.19 19.42
N THR A 7 -17.29 -8.16 19.46
CA THR A 7 -18.47 -8.17 18.59
C THR A 7 -19.38 -6.97 18.84
N TYR A 8 -19.54 -6.57 20.11
CA TYR A 8 -20.31 -5.36 20.45
C TYR A 8 -19.61 -4.10 20.00
N ASP A 9 -18.28 -4.01 20.15
CA ASP A 9 -17.49 -2.85 19.75
C ASP A 9 -17.59 -2.61 18.24
N VAL A 10 -17.39 -3.65 17.43
CA VAL A 10 -17.55 -3.59 15.98
C VAL A 10 -18.95 -3.14 15.58
N LYS A 11 -19.99 -3.77 16.12
CA LYS A 11 -21.39 -3.41 15.82
C LYS A 11 -21.75 -1.99 16.27
N MET A 12 -21.18 -1.54 17.38
CA MET A 12 -21.37 -0.18 17.87
C MET A 12 -20.70 0.82 16.93
N LYS A 13 -19.48 0.54 16.49
CA LYS A 13 -18.75 1.35 15.51
C LYS A 13 -19.57 1.48 14.24
N ASP A 14 -19.96 0.37 13.63
CA ASP A 14 -20.77 0.33 12.41
C ASP A 14 -22.08 1.14 12.56
N ALA A 15 -22.77 1.00 13.70
CA ALA A 15 -24.04 1.69 13.95
C ALA A 15 -23.88 3.21 14.16
N ILE A 16 -22.71 3.66 14.64
CA ILE A 16 -22.40 5.09 14.76
C ILE A 16 -22.01 5.64 13.40
N GLU A 17 -21.09 4.98 12.70
CA GLU A 17 -20.60 5.39 11.38
C GLU A 17 -21.72 5.46 10.33
N ALA A 18 -22.71 4.57 10.42
CA ALA A 18 -23.90 4.60 9.57
C ALA A 18 -24.76 5.88 9.73
N LYS A 19 -24.55 6.66 10.79
CA LYS A 19 -25.23 7.94 11.04
C LYS A 19 -24.43 9.15 10.60
N ALA A 20 -23.19 8.95 10.16
CA ALA A 20 -22.34 10.03 9.66
C ALA A 20 -22.91 10.57 8.34
N ASP A 21 -23.26 11.86 8.31
CA ASP A 21 -23.64 12.56 7.06
C ASP A 21 -22.36 13.05 6.38
N VAL A 22 -21.69 12.16 5.67
CA VAL A 22 -20.43 12.47 4.99
C VAL A 22 -20.71 13.21 3.69
N LYS A 23 -20.25 14.46 3.62
CA LYS A 23 -20.27 15.28 2.40
C LYS A 23 -18.84 15.57 1.99
N LEU A 24 -18.53 15.25 0.74
CA LEU A 24 -17.24 15.51 0.11
C LEU A 24 -17.47 16.42 -1.09
N ASP A 25 -16.65 17.45 -1.22
CA ASP A 25 -16.54 18.23 -2.45
C ASP A 25 -15.64 17.47 -3.42
N GLU A 26 -15.95 17.51 -4.72
CA GLU A 26 -15.14 16.87 -5.76
C GLU A 26 -13.68 17.30 -5.71
N LYS A 27 -13.44 18.55 -5.37
CA LYS A 27 -12.10 19.12 -5.23
C LYS A 27 -11.27 18.50 -4.11
N GLU A 28 -11.90 17.86 -3.10
CA GLU A 28 -11.19 17.21 -1.99
C GLU A 28 -10.61 15.86 -2.41
N TYR A 29 -11.19 15.17 -3.42
CA TYR A 29 -10.83 13.79 -3.74
C TYR A 29 -10.43 13.53 -5.19
N GLN A 30 -10.69 14.46 -6.12
CA GLN A 30 -10.31 14.23 -7.52
C GLN A 30 -8.79 14.12 -7.68
N GLN A 31 -8.37 13.05 -8.36
CA GLN A 31 -6.96 12.73 -8.59
C GLN A 31 -6.64 12.79 -10.08
N MET A 32 -5.48 13.31 -10.41
CA MET A 32 -4.88 13.21 -11.73
C MET A 32 -3.80 12.12 -11.74
N SER A 33 -3.60 11.49 -12.90
CA SER A 33 -2.49 10.58 -13.15
C SER A 33 -1.47 11.18 -14.11
N PHE A 34 -0.22 10.82 -13.91
CA PHE A 34 0.90 11.33 -14.69
C PHE A 34 2.04 10.33 -14.78
N SER A 35 2.79 10.40 -15.86
CA SER A 35 4.05 9.69 -16.01
C SER A 35 5.21 10.63 -15.65
N TYR A 36 6.20 10.11 -14.93
CA TYR A 36 7.38 10.89 -14.61
C TYR A 36 8.66 10.07 -14.68
N ALA A 37 9.76 10.77 -15.00
CA ALA A 37 11.10 10.28 -14.76
C ALA A 37 11.81 11.22 -13.79
N SER A 38 12.59 10.65 -12.89
CA SER A 38 13.32 11.43 -11.89
C SER A 38 14.74 10.92 -11.68
N ALA A 39 15.64 11.85 -11.39
CA ALA A 39 17.02 11.55 -11.09
C ALA A 39 17.52 12.38 -9.90
N LYS A 40 18.22 11.75 -8.97
CA LYS A 40 18.84 12.44 -7.84
C LYS A 40 20.03 13.28 -8.35
N VAL A 41 20.09 14.53 -7.93
CA VAL A 41 21.13 15.50 -8.31
C VAL A 41 21.88 16.09 -7.12
N SER A 42 21.56 15.62 -5.90
CA SER A 42 22.24 15.96 -4.64
C SER A 42 22.02 14.84 -3.63
N GLY A 43 22.97 14.63 -2.74
CA GLY A 43 22.92 13.63 -1.66
C GLY A 43 24.34 13.26 -1.25
N ASP A 44 24.55 12.90 0.02
CA ASP A 44 25.86 12.52 0.57
C ASP A 44 26.35 11.17 0.00
N ASP A 45 25.47 10.41 -0.62
CA ASP A 45 25.70 9.12 -1.26
C ASP A 45 26.10 9.20 -2.73
N LEU A 46 26.13 10.41 -3.32
CA LEU A 46 26.42 10.65 -4.73
C LEU A 46 27.76 11.36 -4.93
N SER A 47 28.57 10.86 -5.88
CA SER A 47 29.74 11.58 -6.36
C SER A 47 29.35 12.66 -7.38
N ASP A 48 30.26 13.61 -7.62
CA ASP A 48 30.06 14.65 -8.67
C ASP A 48 29.86 14.03 -10.07
N ASP A 49 30.52 12.90 -10.33
CA ASP A 49 30.39 12.16 -11.60
C ASP A 49 29.02 11.48 -11.71
N ASP A 50 28.48 10.94 -10.60
CA ASP A 50 27.12 10.37 -10.56
C ASP A 50 26.08 11.45 -10.80
N ILE A 51 26.22 12.59 -10.12
CA ILE A 51 25.32 13.74 -10.30
C ILE A 51 25.31 14.20 -11.75
N LYS A 52 26.48 14.30 -12.37
CA LYS A 52 26.59 14.69 -13.78
C LYS A 52 25.93 13.67 -14.69
N THR A 53 26.21 12.39 -14.48
CA THR A 53 25.63 11.27 -15.24
C THR A 53 24.10 11.26 -15.12
N ASN A 54 23.57 11.46 -13.92
CA ASN A 54 22.13 11.51 -13.65
C ASN A 54 21.45 12.66 -14.42
N LYS A 55 22.08 13.84 -14.43
CA LYS A 55 21.57 15.01 -15.19
C LYS A 55 21.61 14.75 -16.70
N GLU A 56 22.67 14.15 -17.22
CA GLU A 56 22.81 13.82 -18.64
C GLU A 56 21.80 12.76 -19.08
N ASN A 57 21.57 11.73 -18.24
CA ASN A 57 20.58 10.71 -18.51
C ASN A 57 19.15 11.26 -18.51
N LEU A 58 18.81 12.11 -17.53
CA LEU A 58 17.50 12.74 -17.49
C LEU A 58 17.26 13.71 -18.65
N GLN A 59 18.31 14.43 -19.10
CA GLN A 59 18.21 15.27 -20.30
C GLN A 59 17.97 14.42 -21.55
N LYS A 60 18.72 13.32 -21.70
CA LYS A 60 18.53 12.38 -22.81
C LYS A 60 17.11 11.77 -22.82
N PHE A 61 16.59 11.44 -21.63
CA PHE A 61 15.21 10.99 -21.47
C PHE A 61 14.21 12.03 -21.96
N PHE A 62 14.36 13.25 -21.49
CA PHE A 62 13.53 14.38 -21.89
C PHE A 62 13.53 14.63 -23.39
N ASP A 63 14.68 14.59 -24.02
CA ASP A 63 14.82 14.79 -25.47
C ASP A 63 14.10 13.68 -26.25
N LYS A 64 14.24 12.40 -25.82
CA LYS A 64 13.54 11.28 -26.43
C LYS A 64 12.02 11.34 -26.27
N VAL A 65 11.51 11.75 -25.09
CA VAL A 65 10.06 11.95 -24.89
C VAL A 65 9.54 13.11 -25.71
N LYS A 66 10.35 14.16 -25.97
CA LYS A 66 9.97 15.24 -26.90
C LYS A 66 9.87 14.76 -28.35
N GLU A 67 10.71 13.82 -28.76
CA GLU A 67 10.66 13.21 -30.09
C GLU A 67 9.47 12.28 -30.24
N ASP A 68 9.14 11.50 -29.18
CA ASP A 68 7.97 10.62 -29.10
C ASP A 68 7.19 10.88 -27.81
N PRO A 69 6.20 11.78 -27.83
CA PRO A 69 5.39 12.07 -26.65
C PRO A 69 4.53 10.88 -26.14
N THR A 70 4.39 9.81 -26.96
CA THR A 70 3.63 8.61 -26.59
C THR A 70 4.49 7.53 -25.98
N ALA A 71 5.80 7.74 -25.89
CA ALA A 71 6.73 6.77 -25.34
C ALA A 71 6.32 6.33 -23.91
N ASP A 72 6.48 5.03 -23.67
CA ASP A 72 6.32 4.47 -22.33
C ASP A 72 7.51 4.85 -21.45
N PHE A 73 7.22 5.54 -20.34
CA PHE A 73 8.26 6.09 -19.46
C PHE A 73 9.07 4.99 -18.77
N ASN A 74 8.43 3.88 -18.35
CA ASN A 74 9.15 2.79 -17.72
C ASN A 74 10.15 2.15 -18.68
N THR A 75 9.68 1.80 -19.87
CA THR A 75 10.53 1.18 -20.89
C THR A 75 11.68 2.10 -21.29
N LEU A 76 11.40 3.38 -21.52
CA LEU A 76 12.41 4.36 -21.90
C LEU A 76 13.42 4.61 -20.76
N GLY A 77 12.94 4.63 -19.51
CA GLY A 77 13.79 4.77 -18.34
C GLY A 77 14.79 3.63 -18.22
N ASP A 78 14.34 2.40 -18.34
CA ASP A 78 15.18 1.19 -18.27
C ASP A 78 16.22 1.14 -19.41
N GLU A 79 15.89 1.65 -20.59
CA GLU A 79 16.81 1.75 -21.72
C GLU A 79 17.94 2.76 -21.48
N ILE A 80 17.67 3.84 -20.75
CA ILE A 80 18.64 4.92 -20.55
C ILE A 80 19.50 4.65 -19.32
N SER A 81 18.88 4.34 -18.19
CA SER A 81 19.61 4.07 -16.95
C SER A 81 18.72 3.35 -15.93
N LYS A 82 19.28 2.29 -15.33
CA LYS A 82 18.63 1.57 -14.22
C LYS A 82 18.61 2.36 -12.90
N ASP A 83 19.39 3.42 -12.80
CA ASP A 83 19.46 4.28 -11.61
C ASP A 83 18.46 5.43 -11.67
N MET A 84 17.78 5.59 -12.81
CA MET A 84 16.71 6.57 -12.99
C MET A 84 15.36 5.93 -12.61
N THR A 85 14.57 6.63 -11.84
CA THR A 85 13.18 6.21 -11.60
C THR A 85 12.30 6.75 -12.72
N ALA A 86 11.66 5.87 -13.48
CA ALA A 86 10.66 6.25 -14.47
C ALA A 86 9.41 5.39 -14.25
N THR A 87 8.25 6.02 -14.01
CA THR A 87 7.02 5.32 -13.64
C THR A 87 5.82 6.25 -13.72
N THR A 88 4.64 5.75 -13.35
CA THR A 88 3.41 6.55 -13.22
C THR A 88 3.16 6.91 -11.77
N GLY A 89 2.42 8.00 -11.55
CA GLY A 89 2.01 8.45 -10.25
C GLY A 89 0.65 9.11 -10.28
N THR A 90 0.08 9.38 -9.11
CA THR A 90 -1.16 10.12 -8.94
C THR A 90 -0.99 11.23 -7.94
N CYS A 91 -1.68 12.34 -8.12
CA CYS A 91 -1.73 13.41 -7.13
C CYS A 91 -3.06 14.19 -7.25
N PRO A 92 -3.43 15.01 -6.23
CA PRO A 92 -4.64 15.78 -6.26
C PRO A 92 -4.71 16.78 -7.44
N THR A 93 -5.83 16.74 -8.14
CA THR A 93 -6.09 17.67 -9.26
C THR A 93 -6.22 19.11 -8.78
N TYR A 94 -6.79 19.32 -7.60
CA TYR A 94 -6.99 20.64 -7.01
C TYR A 94 -6.12 20.83 -5.76
N GLU A 95 -5.82 22.09 -5.45
CA GLU A 95 -5.05 22.44 -4.25
C GLU A 95 -5.81 22.11 -2.96
N GLU A 96 -7.14 22.25 -2.97
CA GLU A 96 -8.02 21.94 -1.85
C GLU A 96 -7.98 20.47 -1.43
N GLY A 97 -7.69 19.57 -2.37
CA GLY A 97 -7.52 18.16 -2.11
C GLY A 97 -6.08 17.74 -1.76
N ASP A 98 -5.17 18.72 -1.75
CA ASP A 98 -3.75 18.49 -1.51
C ASP A 98 -3.43 18.54 -0.01
N ASP A 99 -3.49 17.38 0.64
CA ASP A 99 -3.12 17.19 2.04
C ASP A 99 -1.64 16.79 2.23
N SER A 100 -0.79 17.13 1.26
CA SER A 100 0.62 16.74 1.21
C SER A 100 1.41 17.10 2.46
N ALA A 101 1.12 18.24 3.06
CA ALA A 101 1.77 18.66 4.29
C ALA A 101 1.38 17.78 5.50
N ALA A 102 0.18 17.17 5.47
CA ALA A 102 -0.31 16.30 6.53
C ALA A 102 0.11 14.83 6.36
N ASN A 103 0.23 14.36 5.11
CA ASN A 103 0.44 12.94 4.78
C ASN A 103 1.84 12.64 4.23
N GLY A 104 2.77 13.60 4.25
CA GLY A 104 4.13 13.40 3.76
C GLY A 104 4.17 13.06 2.28
N THR A 105 3.55 13.88 1.45
CA THR A 105 3.41 13.59 0.03
C THR A 105 4.69 13.42 -0.69
N THR A 106 4.58 12.54 -1.61
CA THR A 106 5.63 11.96 -2.41
C THR A 106 6.22 12.94 -3.44
N TYR A 107 5.49 14.00 -3.85
CA TYR A 107 5.93 14.88 -4.94
C TYR A 107 6.10 16.33 -4.49
N PRO A 108 7.21 17.03 -4.94
CA PRO A 108 7.43 18.42 -4.65
C PRO A 108 6.33 19.34 -5.17
N ASP A 109 6.17 20.52 -4.55
CA ASP A 109 5.19 21.53 -4.95
C ASP A 109 5.36 21.98 -6.39
N GLU A 110 6.60 22.07 -6.86
CA GLU A 110 6.94 22.44 -8.24
C GLU A 110 6.37 21.43 -9.24
N VAL A 111 6.44 20.14 -8.93
CA VAL A 111 5.89 19.06 -9.76
C VAL A 111 4.37 19.14 -9.80
N ARG A 112 3.71 19.26 -8.64
CA ARG A 112 2.26 19.34 -8.55
C ARG A 112 1.71 20.60 -9.24
N THR A 113 2.38 21.74 -9.05
CA THR A 113 2.01 23.00 -9.69
C THR A 113 2.17 22.93 -11.21
N ALA A 114 3.23 22.29 -11.71
CA ALA A 114 3.43 22.10 -13.14
C ALA A 114 2.32 21.21 -13.73
N LEU A 115 2.04 20.06 -13.11
CA LEU A 115 1.02 19.12 -13.56
C LEU A 115 -0.36 19.75 -13.68
N ARG A 116 -0.77 20.59 -12.71
CA ARG A 116 -2.07 21.29 -12.72
C ARG A 116 -2.23 22.27 -13.90
N LYS A 117 -1.13 22.72 -14.48
CA LYS A 117 -1.13 23.64 -15.63
C LYS A 117 -1.10 22.93 -16.98
N LEU A 118 -0.75 21.64 -17.00
CA LEU A 118 -0.65 20.88 -18.23
C LEU A 118 -2.03 20.46 -18.75
N ASP A 119 -2.13 20.29 -20.05
CA ASP A 119 -3.23 19.59 -20.69
C ASP A 119 -2.98 18.09 -20.70
N GLU A 120 -4.03 17.29 -20.83
CA GLU A 120 -3.90 15.82 -20.90
C GLU A 120 -3.02 15.40 -22.08
N GLY A 121 -2.11 14.49 -21.81
CA GLY A 121 -1.09 14.03 -22.75
C GLY A 121 0.09 14.98 -22.93
N ALA A 122 0.06 16.17 -22.30
CA ALA A 122 1.13 17.14 -22.47
C ALA A 122 2.34 16.83 -21.58
N LEU A 123 3.52 16.95 -22.18
CA LEU A 123 4.81 16.95 -21.50
C LEU A 123 5.10 18.36 -20.96
N ASN A 124 5.67 18.48 -19.76
CA ASN A 124 6.16 19.76 -19.28
C ASN A 124 7.29 20.28 -20.20
N GLU A 125 7.28 21.57 -20.48
CA GLU A 125 8.20 22.18 -21.46
C GLU A 125 9.68 22.09 -21.06
N GLU A 126 9.96 22.05 -19.77
CA GLU A 126 11.28 22.00 -19.18
C GLU A 126 11.38 20.92 -18.09
N ILE A 127 12.63 20.50 -17.81
CA ILE A 127 12.92 19.66 -16.65
C ILE A 127 12.65 20.45 -15.38
N ILE A 128 11.81 19.92 -14.49
CA ILE A 128 11.54 20.52 -13.19
C ILE A 128 12.70 20.23 -12.27
N LYS A 129 13.30 21.29 -11.72
CA LYS A 129 14.52 21.21 -10.90
C LYS A 129 14.19 21.55 -9.47
N THR A 130 14.38 20.58 -8.57
CA THR A 130 14.41 20.82 -7.13
C THR A 130 15.85 20.70 -6.59
N ASP A 131 16.04 20.97 -5.33
CA ASP A 131 17.38 20.96 -4.71
C ASP A 131 18.04 19.59 -4.75
N SER A 132 17.27 18.51 -4.71
CA SER A 132 17.79 17.14 -4.58
C SER A 132 17.44 16.22 -5.74
N VAL A 133 16.36 16.48 -6.46
CA VAL A 133 15.84 15.60 -7.52
C VAL A 133 15.34 16.45 -8.68
N TRP A 134 15.63 16.03 -9.89
CA TRP A 134 15.08 16.63 -11.10
C TRP A 134 14.01 15.71 -11.69
N TYR A 135 12.98 16.30 -12.33
CA TYR A 135 11.82 15.58 -12.84
C TYR A 135 11.51 15.95 -14.29
N VAL A 136 11.17 14.95 -15.08
CA VAL A 136 10.46 15.07 -16.36
C VAL A 136 9.05 14.54 -16.12
N VAL A 137 8.01 15.31 -16.45
CA VAL A 137 6.63 14.92 -16.16
C VAL A 137 5.75 15.09 -17.40
N ARG A 138 4.81 14.19 -17.59
CA ARG A 138 3.73 14.25 -18.58
C ARG A 138 2.43 13.96 -17.86
N LEU A 139 1.44 14.83 -18.05
CA LEU A 139 0.10 14.59 -17.52
C LEU A 139 -0.61 13.55 -18.38
N ASP A 140 -1.01 12.43 -17.79
CA ASP A 140 -1.71 11.36 -18.51
C ASP A 140 -3.24 11.58 -18.47
N SER A 141 -3.80 11.89 -17.30
CA SER A 141 -5.21 12.26 -17.15
C SER A 141 -5.43 13.29 -16.03
N LYS A 142 -6.33 14.26 -16.28
CA LYS A 142 -6.78 15.22 -15.24
C LYS A 142 -7.77 14.61 -14.26
N ASN A 143 -8.37 13.48 -14.61
CA ASN A 143 -9.30 12.75 -13.76
C ASN A 143 -9.06 11.24 -13.91
N ASP A 144 -8.21 10.70 -13.06
CA ASP A 144 -8.04 9.26 -12.93
C ASP A 144 -9.18 8.70 -12.08
N GLU A 145 -10.11 7.98 -12.72
CA GLU A 145 -11.31 7.45 -12.07
C GLU A 145 -10.96 6.49 -10.92
N THR A 146 -9.97 5.63 -11.11
CA THR A 146 -9.58 4.63 -10.10
C THR A 146 -8.96 5.29 -8.89
N ALA A 147 -8.02 6.20 -9.10
CA ALA A 147 -7.37 6.94 -8.02
C ALA A 147 -8.35 7.88 -7.30
N THR A 148 -9.26 8.51 -8.06
CA THR A 148 -10.32 9.39 -7.55
C THR A 148 -11.28 8.63 -6.64
N GLU A 149 -11.78 7.45 -7.06
CA GLU A 149 -12.69 6.66 -6.24
C GLU A 149 -11.99 6.11 -4.99
N SER A 150 -10.75 5.66 -5.11
CA SER A 150 -9.94 5.22 -3.97
C SER A 150 -9.72 6.34 -2.94
N LYS A 151 -9.39 7.55 -3.40
CA LYS A 151 -9.26 8.73 -2.50
C LYS A 151 -10.57 9.11 -1.84
N LYS A 152 -11.67 9.09 -2.59
CA LYS A 152 -13.02 9.36 -2.09
C LYS A 152 -13.45 8.36 -1.02
N GLU A 153 -13.20 7.07 -1.25
CA GLU A 153 -13.45 6.03 -0.24
C GLU A 153 -12.62 6.25 1.02
N SER A 154 -11.33 6.52 0.86
CA SER A 154 -10.43 6.83 1.98
C SER A 154 -10.91 8.01 2.81
N LEU A 155 -11.26 9.14 2.18
CA LEU A 155 -11.80 10.32 2.87
C LEU A 155 -13.14 10.04 3.53
N THR A 156 -14.00 9.25 2.88
CA THR A 156 -15.29 8.84 3.45
C THR A 156 -15.08 8.06 4.74
N ASN A 157 -14.15 7.11 4.73
CA ASN A 157 -13.82 6.29 5.89
C ASN A 157 -13.20 7.15 7.00
N THR A 158 -12.28 8.04 6.67
CA THR A 158 -11.70 8.99 7.63
C THR A 158 -12.77 9.84 8.32
N LYS A 159 -13.69 10.45 7.54
CA LYS A 159 -14.79 11.27 8.12
C LYS A 159 -15.74 10.45 8.98
N LYS A 160 -15.96 9.16 8.67
CA LYS A 160 -16.75 8.25 9.52
C LYS A 160 -16.03 7.90 10.81
N ASP A 161 -14.73 7.61 10.74
CA ASP A 161 -13.88 7.37 11.91
C ASP A 161 -13.84 8.59 12.83
N ASP A 162 -13.68 9.79 12.28
CA ASP A 162 -13.73 11.04 13.04
C ASP A 162 -15.07 11.22 13.75
N PHE A 163 -16.18 10.98 13.05
CA PHE A 163 -17.51 11.02 13.64
C PHE A 163 -17.70 10.01 14.78
N TYR A 164 -17.15 8.79 14.60
CA TYR A 164 -17.14 7.77 15.65
C TYR A 164 -16.34 8.24 16.86
N ASN A 165 -15.14 8.74 16.64
CA ASN A 165 -14.24 9.23 17.70
C ASN A 165 -14.87 10.39 18.48
N ASP A 166 -15.40 11.39 17.79
CA ASP A 166 -16.07 12.55 18.38
C ASP A 166 -17.29 12.12 19.22
N THR A 167 -18.08 11.18 18.70
CA THR A 167 -19.25 10.65 19.39
C THR A 167 -18.86 9.92 20.69
N THR A 168 -17.88 9.03 20.60
CA THR A 168 -17.41 8.23 21.74
C THR A 168 -16.69 9.09 22.78
N ASP A 169 -15.90 10.07 22.34
CA ASP A 169 -15.25 11.03 23.25
C ASP A 169 -16.25 11.94 23.93
N GLY A 170 -17.32 12.33 23.22
CA GLY A 170 -18.45 13.02 23.81
C GLY A 170 -19.14 12.19 24.90
N TRP A 171 -19.28 10.89 24.71
CA TRP A 171 -19.79 9.97 25.73
C TRP A 171 -18.84 9.82 26.91
N LYS A 172 -17.52 9.62 26.67
CA LYS A 172 -16.50 9.52 27.71
C LYS A 172 -16.46 10.76 28.59
N LYS A 173 -16.57 11.96 28.00
CA LYS A 173 -16.61 13.24 28.75
C LYS A 173 -17.84 13.38 29.62
N LYS A 174 -18.98 12.79 29.23
CA LYS A 174 -20.23 12.82 29.99
C LYS A 174 -20.34 11.69 31.01
N ALA A 175 -19.57 10.61 30.84
CA ALA A 175 -19.57 9.48 31.76
C ALA A 175 -18.77 9.81 33.04
N ASP A 176 -19.34 9.46 34.22
CA ASP A 176 -18.61 9.54 35.51
C ASP A 176 -17.67 8.33 35.64
N ILE A 177 -16.56 8.36 34.93
CA ILE A 177 -15.57 7.28 34.92
C ILE A 177 -14.67 7.44 36.15
N LYS A 178 -14.79 6.52 37.12
CA LYS A 178 -13.93 6.46 38.29
C LYS A 178 -12.81 5.47 38.09
N GLU A 179 -11.60 5.99 37.91
CA GLU A 179 -10.40 5.16 37.84
C GLU A 179 -9.92 4.74 39.23
N GLU A 180 -9.87 3.45 39.48
CA GLU A 180 -9.26 2.89 40.70
C GLU A 180 -7.72 2.89 40.57
N LYS A 181 -7.12 4.09 40.62
CA LYS A 181 -5.65 4.30 40.46
C LYS A 181 -4.82 3.43 41.40
N LYS A 182 -5.34 3.05 42.55
CA LYS A 182 -4.64 2.15 43.51
C LYS A 182 -4.57 0.72 43.01
N LEU A 183 -5.58 0.24 42.26
CA LEU A 183 -5.59 -1.09 41.64
C LEU A 183 -4.69 -1.11 40.42
N ILE A 184 -4.78 -0.10 39.56
CA ILE A 184 -3.95 0.03 38.35
C ILE A 184 -2.45 0.03 38.73
N LYS A 185 -2.05 0.76 39.79
CA LYS A 185 -0.67 0.76 40.27
C LYS A 185 -0.17 -0.58 40.80
N LYS A 186 -1.08 -1.50 41.14
CA LYS A 186 -0.71 -2.85 41.61
C LYS A 186 -0.51 -3.84 40.47
N ILE A 187 -0.99 -3.51 39.27
CA ILE A 187 -0.79 -4.32 38.07
C ILE A 187 0.68 -4.18 37.68
N LYS A 188 1.45 -5.23 37.92
CA LYS A 188 2.82 -5.33 37.42
C LYS A 188 2.79 -6.16 36.15
N ILE A 189 3.14 -5.53 35.05
CA ILE A 189 3.47 -6.29 33.82
C ILE A 189 4.87 -6.83 34.06
N THR A 190 4.96 -8.11 34.37
CA THR A 190 6.24 -8.81 34.46
C THR A 190 6.54 -9.40 33.09
N ASP A 191 7.77 -9.20 32.61
CA ASP A 191 8.22 -9.64 31.27
C ASP A 191 8.24 -11.18 31.08
N ASN A 192 7.80 -11.96 32.07
CA ASN A 192 7.73 -13.40 32.05
C ASN A 192 6.31 -13.92 31.76
N HIS A 193 5.73 -13.50 30.66
CA HIS A 193 4.56 -14.19 30.11
C HIS A 193 4.99 -15.25 29.08
N SER A 194 5.59 -16.34 29.55
CA SER A 194 5.57 -17.56 28.78
C SER A 194 4.14 -18.10 28.83
N PHE A 195 3.41 -17.98 27.75
CA PHE A 195 2.20 -18.76 27.51
C PHE A 195 2.64 -20.22 27.38
N THR A 196 2.62 -20.96 28.48
CA THR A 196 2.75 -22.41 28.42
C THR A 196 1.39 -22.92 27.98
N ILE A 197 1.25 -23.21 26.69
CA ILE A 197 0.11 -24.00 26.21
C ILE A 197 0.30 -25.38 26.88
N GLN A 198 -0.52 -25.68 27.86
CA GLN A 198 -0.61 -27.06 28.36
C GLN A 198 -1.20 -27.88 27.24
N THR A 199 -0.37 -28.56 26.49
CA THR A 199 -0.82 -29.64 25.61
C THR A 199 -1.56 -30.63 26.49
N PRO A 200 -2.82 -31.00 26.17
CA PRO A 200 -3.54 -31.99 26.93
C PRO A 200 -2.71 -33.26 26.92
N THR A 201 -2.42 -33.81 28.11
CA THR A 201 -1.77 -35.11 28.27
C THR A 201 -2.55 -36.11 27.44
N PRO A 202 -1.92 -36.84 26.51
CA PRO A 202 -2.63 -37.85 25.74
C PRO A 202 -3.27 -38.84 26.72
N THR A 203 -4.59 -39.00 26.60
CA THR A 203 -5.31 -40.00 27.35
C THR A 203 -4.73 -41.38 26.98
N PRO A 204 -4.30 -42.22 27.97
CA PRO A 204 -3.76 -43.54 27.66
C PRO A 204 -4.80 -44.32 26.87
N ASP A 205 -4.39 -44.85 25.73
CA ASP A 205 -5.23 -45.76 24.94
C ASP A 205 -5.43 -47.07 25.77
N PRO A 206 -6.66 -47.42 26.13
CA PRO A 206 -6.90 -48.63 26.96
C PRO A 206 -6.54 -49.94 26.27
N ASN A 207 -6.01 -49.93 25.05
CA ASN A 207 -5.73 -51.10 24.26
C ASN A 207 -4.23 -51.38 24.02
N VAL A 208 -3.32 -50.63 24.68
CA VAL A 208 -1.88 -50.89 24.59
C VAL A 208 -1.45 -51.79 25.74
N THR A 209 -1.23 -53.06 25.44
CA THR A 209 -0.64 -54.03 26.35
C THR A 209 0.86 -53.73 26.48
N GLU A 210 1.31 -53.28 27.66
CA GLU A 210 2.73 -53.06 27.95
C GLU A 210 3.50 -54.35 27.94
N THR A 211 4.52 -54.45 27.08
CA THR A 211 5.55 -55.49 27.16
C THR A 211 6.67 -54.98 28.06
N PRO A 212 7.09 -55.71 29.11
CA PRO A 212 8.13 -55.22 30.01
C PRO A 212 9.49 -55.17 29.33
N ALA A 213 10.11 -53.99 29.38
CA ALA A 213 11.49 -53.77 28.91
C ALA A 213 12.47 -54.21 29.98
N ALA A 214 13.46 -54.98 29.57
CA ALA A 214 14.61 -55.39 30.38
C ALA A 214 15.56 -54.18 30.61
N GLU A 215 16.02 -54.07 31.86
CA GLU A 215 17.09 -53.15 32.25
C GLU A 215 18.42 -53.57 31.63
N ASP A 216 19.18 -52.61 31.10
CA ASP A 216 20.64 -52.68 31.21
C ASP A 216 21.28 -51.27 31.14
N SER A 217 22.28 -51.15 32.01
CA SER A 217 23.03 -49.96 32.33
C SER A 217 24.16 -49.66 31.34
N ALA A 218 24.51 -48.40 31.12
CA ALA A 218 25.81 -47.80 31.35
C ALA A 218 26.15 -46.62 30.44
N ALA A 219 26.38 -45.51 31.08
CA ALA A 219 27.48 -44.55 30.97
C ALA A 219 28.02 -44.04 29.61
N ALA A 220 28.06 -42.73 29.61
CA ALA A 220 29.14 -41.83 29.22
C ALA A 220 29.33 -41.37 27.77
N ASP A 221 29.38 -40.09 27.69
CA ASP A 221 30.35 -39.17 27.03
C ASP A 221 30.03 -38.57 25.66
N SER A 222 29.88 -37.23 25.76
CA SER A 222 30.46 -36.20 24.91
C SER A 222 30.55 -36.37 23.38
N THR A 223 29.93 -35.52 22.62
CA THR A 223 30.54 -34.40 21.86
C THR A 223 29.55 -33.84 20.85
N ALA A 224 29.61 -32.51 20.72
CA ALA A 224 28.88 -31.70 19.75
C ALA A 224 29.31 -31.97 18.32
N VAL A 225 28.37 -31.98 17.38
CA VAL A 225 28.60 -31.52 16.00
C VAL A 225 27.30 -30.91 15.44
N THR A 226 27.45 -29.70 14.96
CA THR A 226 26.53 -28.90 14.17
C THR A 226 26.37 -29.50 12.78
N GLU A 227 25.18 -29.77 12.31
CA GLU A 227 24.91 -29.85 10.88
C GLU A 227 23.50 -29.33 10.53
N THR A 228 23.49 -28.42 9.59
CA THR A 228 22.35 -27.84 8.88
C THR A 228 21.84 -28.81 7.83
N PRO A 229 20.55 -29.04 7.67
CA PRO A 229 20.04 -29.69 6.46
C PRO A 229 19.52 -28.66 5.46
N ALA A 230 19.96 -28.91 4.22
CA ALA A 230 19.62 -28.24 2.99
C ALA A 230 18.16 -28.46 2.54
N ALA A 231 17.76 -27.55 1.66
CA ALA A 231 16.48 -27.47 0.98
C ALA A 231 16.02 -28.76 0.30
N SER A 232 14.72 -29.01 0.36
CA SER A 232 14.02 -29.96 -0.53
C SER A 232 13.05 -29.18 -1.41
N GLU A 233 13.27 -29.31 -2.70
CA GLU A 233 12.41 -28.86 -3.80
C GLU A 233 11.07 -29.64 -3.76
N ALA A 234 9.96 -28.94 -4.00
CA ALA A 234 8.68 -29.55 -4.30
C ALA A 234 8.13 -28.95 -5.60
N GLU A 235 7.90 -29.83 -6.52
CA GLU A 235 7.37 -29.64 -7.86
C GLU A 235 5.98 -28.98 -7.85
N THR A 236 5.75 -28.05 -8.76
CA THR A 236 4.46 -27.45 -9.10
C THR A 236 3.82 -28.21 -10.24
N GLU A 237 2.69 -28.85 -9.99
CA GLU A 237 1.80 -29.36 -11.02
C GLU A 237 1.01 -28.20 -11.65
N ALA A 238 1.04 -28.16 -12.97
CA ALA A 238 0.26 -27.29 -13.82
C ALA A 238 -1.19 -27.77 -13.89
N THR A 239 -2.14 -26.89 -13.61
CA THR A 239 -3.56 -27.12 -13.89
C THR A 239 -3.97 -26.33 -15.11
N GLU A 240 -4.42 -27.04 -16.13
CA GLU A 240 -4.90 -26.55 -17.40
C GLU A 240 -6.22 -25.75 -17.27
N THR A 241 -6.31 -24.65 -17.98
CA THR A 241 -7.52 -23.85 -18.16
C THR A 241 -8.28 -24.36 -19.39
N PRO A 242 -9.58 -24.60 -19.34
CA PRO A 242 -10.35 -24.87 -20.55
C PRO A 242 -10.76 -23.58 -21.27
N ALA A 243 -10.61 -23.61 -22.57
CA ALA A 243 -11.03 -22.61 -23.52
C ALA A 243 -12.56 -22.44 -23.53
N ALA A 244 -13.03 -21.20 -23.59
CA ALA A 244 -14.42 -20.86 -23.83
C ALA A 244 -14.60 -20.40 -25.28
N GLU A 245 -15.65 -20.93 -25.88
CA GLU A 245 -16.08 -20.83 -27.26
C GLU A 245 -16.45 -19.42 -27.71
N GLU A 246 -16.13 -19.16 -28.96
CA GLU A 246 -16.64 -18.04 -29.76
C GLU A 246 -18.16 -18.19 -30.00
N SER A 247 -18.88 -17.09 -29.84
CA SER A 247 -20.18 -16.95 -30.48
C SER A 247 -20.24 -15.65 -31.26
N GLU A 248 -20.06 -15.80 -32.56
CA GLU A 248 -20.46 -14.81 -33.58
C GLU A 248 -21.96 -14.54 -33.47
N THR A 249 -22.33 -13.29 -33.51
CA THR A 249 -23.68 -12.87 -33.92
C THR A 249 -23.57 -11.65 -34.81
N THR A 250 -23.67 -11.88 -36.10
CA THR A 250 -23.97 -10.93 -37.16
C THR A 250 -25.44 -10.59 -37.15
N VAL A 251 -25.82 -9.30 -37.16
CA VAL A 251 -27.01 -8.78 -37.84
C VAL A 251 -26.79 -7.31 -38.20
N ALA A 252 -26.55 -7.02 -39.44
CA ALA A 252 -27.44 -6.37 -40.41
C ALA A 252 -27.74 -4.90 -40.17
N ALA A 253 -27.28 -4.11 -41.14
CA ALA A 253 -27.61 -2.73 -41.40
C ALA A 253 -29.08 -2.58 -41.84
N GLU A 254 -29.71 -1.48 -41.40
CA GLU A 254 -30.74 -0.82 -42.18
C GLU A 254 -30.60 0.70 -42.08
N ASP A 255 -30.48 1.25 -43.24
CA ASP A 255 -30.56 2.58 -43.77
C ASP A 255 -32.00 3.15 -43.60
N GLU A 256 -32.16 4.38 -43.15
CA GLU A 256 -33.17 5.27 -43.74
C GLU A 256 -32.94 6.74 -43.37
N THR A 257 -32.96 7.50 -44.40
CA THR A 257 -32.87 8.94 -44.62
C THR A 257 -34.13 9.72 -44.19
N ALA A 258 -33.92 11.03 -44.04
CA ALA A 258 -34.82 12.19 -44.20
C ALA A 258 -35.72 12.62 -43.02
N GLU A 259 -35.58 13.80 -42.47
CA GLU A 259 -36.04 15.13 -42.92
C GLU A 259 -35.50 16.23 -41.97
#